data_3917270a7525d9134dd57cc41da5b4a0
#
_entry.id   3917270a7525d9134dd57cc41da5b4a0
#
_cell.length_a   1.000
_cell.length_b   1.000
_cell.length_c   1.000
_cell.angle_alpha   90.00
_cell.angle_beta   90.00
_cell.angle_gamma   90.00
#
_symmetry.space_group_name_H-M   'P 1'
#
loop_
_entity.id
_entity.type
_entity.pdbx_description
1 polymer ?
#
loop_
_entity_poly.entity_id
_entity_poly.type
_entity_poly.pdbx_seq_one_letter_code
_entity_poly.pdbx_strand_id
1 'polypeptide(L)'
;MGRLDDTDLTRSLDKQEGERRLAAEQRRLLALRLQLGGLIGDHGRVGPPLLVVFEGWDASGKGGAIRRLVGPLDPRHVRVVQFAAPTADEKRHHFLQRFWPPLPGWGGMAVFDRSYYGRVLVERVEGFASEAEWQRAYDEIAGFEQSLHEEGTTIVKLWLQISDEEQRKRFEKRAKDPLKQWKLTDEDWRNREKRPLYEQALEEMFARTDRPAAPWTVIPAESKAYARVAVLETVNAAIETAMRAYGIDPISFPDREGK
;
A
#
# COMPACT_ATOMS: atom_id res chain seq x y z
N MET A 1 -8.62 -21.82 8.11
CA MET A 1 -9.06 -20.43 8.13
C MET A 1 -7.89 -19.61 7.65
N GLY A 2 -8.08 -18.85 6.61
CA GLY A 2 -7.03 -18.04 6.02
C GLY A 2 -6.98 -16.65 6.66
N ARG A 3 -5.93 -15.90 6.38
CA ARG A 3 -5.74 -14.53 6.92
C ARG A 3 -6.84 -13.56 6.46
N LEU A 4 -7.43 -13.81 5.29
CA LEU A 4 -8.56 -13.03 4.79
C LEU A 4 -9.82 -13.27 5.63
N ASP A 5 -10.06 -14.51 6.04
CA ASP A 5 -11.21 -14.90 6.86
C ASP A 5 -11.14 -14.30 8.28
N ASP A 6 -9.93 -14.16 8.82
CA ASP A 6 -9.68 -13.58 10.15
C ASP A 6 -9.83 -12.04 10.18
N THR A 7 -10.04 -11.41 9.00
CA THR A 7 -10.15 -9.95 8.91
C THR A 7 -11.55 -9.49 9.30
N ASP A 8 -11.65 -8.73 10.40
CA ASP A 8 -12.89 -8.13 10.87
C ASP A 8 -13.37 -6.99 9.95
N LEU A 9 -14.22 -7.32 8.97
CA LEU A 9 -14.78 -6.37 8.02
C LEU A 9 -15.88 -5.46 8.61
N THR A 10 -16.34 -5.72 9.85
CA THR A 10 -17.35 -4.88 10.50
C THR A 10 -16.80 -3.56 11.03
N ARG A 11 -15.47 -3.42 11.05
CA ARG A 11 -14.81 -2.21 11.52
C ARG A 11 -15.22 -0.98 10.74
N SER A 12 -15.72 0.01 11.45
CA SER A 12 -16.20 1.27 10.87
C SER A 12 -15.88 2.46 11.75
N LEU A 13 -15.90 3.63 11.15
CA LEU A 13 -15.90 4.92 11.85
C LEU A 13 -17.07 5.74 11.32
N ASP A 14 -17.73 6.47 12.19
CA ASP A 14 -18.65 7.50 11.75
C ASP A 14 -17.89 8.62 10.99
N LYS A 15 -18.64 9.48 10.31
CA LYS A 15 -18.03 10.48 9.43
C LYS A 15 -17.20 11.51 10.22
N GLN A 16 -17.70 11.98 11.33
CA GLN A 16 -17.05 13.05 12.12
C GLN A 16 -15.77 12.53 12.78
N GLU A 17 -15.83 11.38 13.41
CA GLU A 17 -14.67 10.74 14.03
C GLU A 17 -13.63 10.35 12.98
N GLY A 18 -14.06 9.81 11.85
CA GLY A 18 -13.18 9.48 10.74
C GLY A 18 -12.45 10.71 10.16
N GLU A 19 -13.14 11.85 10.00
CA GLU A 19 -12.53 13.11 9.54
C GLU A 19 -11.56 13.67 10.59
N ARG A 20 -11.93 13.66 11.87
CA ARG A 20 -11.09 14.12 12.98
C ARG A 20 -9.78 13.32 13.08
N ARG A 21 -9.88 11.98 13.14
CA ARG A 21 -8.70 11.08 13.23
C ARG A 21 -7.84 11.18 11.97
N LEU A 22 -8.46 11.22 10.79
CA LEU A 22 -7.72 11.38 9.53
C LEU A 22 -6.89 12.65 9.53
N ALA A 23 -7.46 13.77 9.96
CA ALA A 23 -6.74 15.05 10.05
C ALA A 23 -5.57 15.00 11.04
N ALA A 24 -5.74 14.35 12.19
CA ALA A 24 -4.68 14.16 13.17
C ALA A 24 -3.53 13.32 12.60
N GLU A 25 -3.85 12.17 12.01
CA GLU A 25 -2.84 11.29 11.42
C GLU A 25 -2.15 11.92 10.20
N GLN A 26 -2.83 12.77 9.44
CA GLN A 26 -2.22 13.53 8.35
C GLN A 26 -1.21 14.58 8.86
N ARG A 27 -1.53 15.26 9.96
CA ARG A 27 -0.57 16.20 10.60
C ARG A 27 0.64 15.44 11.15
N ARG A 28 0.42 14.30 11.80
CA ARG A 28 1.48 13.43 12.29
C ARG A 28 2.39 12.96 11.15
N LEU A 29 1.81 12.48 10.05
CA LEU A 29 2.57 12.06 8.87
C LEU A 29 3.40 13.19 8.28
N LEU A 30 2.84 14.39 8.17
CA LEU A 30 3.58 15.55 7.65
C LEU A 30 4.81 15.85 8.51
N ALA A 31 4.66 15.85 9.83
CA ALA A 31 5.77 16.07 10.76
C ALA A 31 6.85 14.99 10.62
N LEU A 32 6.45 13.72 10.65
CA LEU A 32 7.36 12.58 10.47
C LEU A 32 8.07 12.65 9.12
N ARG A 33 7.37 13.03 8.06
CA ARG A 33 7.96 13.14 6.72
C ARG A 33 8.98 14.27 6.62
N LEU A 34 8.70 15.42 7.23
CA LEU A 34 9.65 16.53 7.29
C LEU A 34 10.90 16.14 8.09
N GLN A 35 10.74 15.43 9.18
CA GLN A 35 11.85 14.94 10.00
C GLN A 35 12.68 13.87 9.26
N LEU A 36 12.03 12.90 8.59
CA LEU A 36 12.70 11.93 7.72
C LEU A 36 13.57 12.62 6.67
N GLY A 37 13.09 13.73 6.10
CA GLY A 37 13.81 14.51 5.10
C GLY A 37 14.91 15.42 5.66
N GLY A 38 15.12 15.41 7.00
CA GLY A 38 16.12 16.29 7.65
C GLY A 38 15.74 17.78 7.62
N LEU A 39 14.44 18.09 7.41
CA LEU A 39 13.96 19.49 7.30
C LEU A 39 13.58 20.10 8.65
N ILE A 40 13.25 19.25 9.63
CA ILE A 40 12.99 19.63 11.02
C ILE A 40 13.66 18.64 11.98
N GLY A 41 13.80 19.03 13.25
CA GLY A 41 14.53 18.24 14.25
C GLY A 41 16.04 18.47 14.13
N ASP A 42 16.83 17.38 14.14
CA ASP A 42 18.28 17.43 13.86
C ASP A 42 18.49 17.79 12.40
N HIS A 43 18.64 19.07 12.12
CA HIS A 43 18.76 19.61 10.77
C HIS A 43 19.87 18.92 9.97
N GLY A 44 19.51 18.42 8.78
CA GLY A 44 20.41 17.71 7.89
C GLY A 44 20.54 16.21 8.14
N ARG A 45 20.05 15.69 9.25
CA ARG A 45 20.01 14.25 9.50
C ARG A 45 18.79 13.64 8.81
N VAL A 46 19.02 12.92 7.73
CA VAL A 46 17.98 12.20 7.00
C VAL A 46 17.66 10.86 7.67
N GLY A 47 16.39 10.49 7.67
CA GLY A 47 15.93 9.21 8.18
C GLY A 47 15.92 8.11 7.10
N PRO A 48 15.53 6.87 7.49
CA PRO A 48 15.50 5.73 6.59
C PRO A 48 14.53 5.94 5.42
N PRO A 49 14.82 5.32 4.24
CA PRO A 49 13.90 5.34 3.10
C PRO A 49 12.57 4.67 3.47
N LEU A 50 11.45 5.19 2.94
CA LEU A 50 10.12 4.62 3.15
C LEU A 50 9.49 4.19 1.83
N LEU A 51 9.18 2.90 1.71
CA LEU A 51 8.41 2.33 0.62
C LEU A 51 7.05 1.86 1.16
N VAL A 52 5.96 2.43 0.64
CA VAL A 52 4.59 1.98 0.95
C VAL A 52 3.99 1.29 -0.26
N VAL A 53 3.66 0.02 -0.12
CA VAL A 53 3.08 -0.83 -1.17
C VAL A 53 1.60 -1.03 -0.92
N PHE A 54 0.78 -0.64 -1.90
CA PHE A 54 -0.67 -0.81 -1.86
C PHE A 54 -1.12 -1.92 -2.80
N GLU A 55 -1.69 -2.96 -2.22
CA GLU A 55 -2.43 -4.00 -2.92
C GLU A 55 -3.87 -4.08 -2.37
N GLY A 56 -4.72 -4.83 -3.03
CA GLY A 56 -6.11 -5.01 -2.60
C GLY A 56 -7.05 -5.19 -3.78
N TRP A 57 -8.26 -5.62 -3.47
CA TRP A 57 -9.29 -5.85 -4.49
C TRP A 57 -9.56 -4.62 -5.35
N ASP A 58 -10.01 -4.85 -6.59
CA ASP A 58 -10.55 -3.76 -7.40
C ASP A 58 -11.74 -3.13 -6.66
N ALA A 59 -11.84 -1.81 -6.73
CA ALA A 59 -12.76 -1.01 -5.93
C ALA A 59 -12.56 -1.03 -4.39
N SER A 60 -11.53 -1.67 -3.83
CA SER A 60 -11.27 -1.65 -2.37
C SER A 60 -11.06 -0.26 -1.80
N GLY A 61 -10.61 0.70 -2.61
CA GLY A 61 -10.42 2.09 -2.19
C GLY A 61 -8.97 2.54 -2.17
N LYS A 62 -8.04 1.76 -2.74
CA LYS A 62 -6.59 2.06 -2.84
C LYS A 62 -6.30 3.52 -3.21
N GLY A 63 -6.70 3.97 -4.39
CA GLY A 63 -6.44 5.33 -4.83
C GLY A 63 -7.05 6.43 -3.93
N GLY A 64 -8.14 6.12 -3.21
CA GLY A 64 -8.73 7.01 -2.21
C GLY A 64 -7.90 7.09 -0.93
N ALA A 65 -7.28 6.00 -0.49
CA ALA A 65 -6.37 5.94 0.65
C ALA A 65 -5.03 6.62 0.29
N ILE A 66 -4.44 6.28 -0.86
CA ILE A 66 -3.20 6.91 -1.35
C ILE A 66 -3.34 8.43 -1.41
N ARG A 67 -4.45 8.95 -1.97
CA ARG A 67 -4.69 10.40 -2.02
C ARG A 67 -4.73 11.04 -0.63
N ARG A 68 -5.23 10.35 0.41
CA ARG A 68 -5.23 10.87 1.78
C ARG A 68 -3.86 10.76 2.44
N LEU A 69 -3.14 9.71 2.12
CA LEU A 69 -1.77 9.53 2.59
C LEU A 69 -0.86 10.64 2.08
N VAL A 70 -0.87 10.91 0.79
CA VAL A 70 0.06 11.89 0.18
C VAL A 70 -0.46 13.32 0.17
N GLY A 71 -1.77 13.53 0.38
CA GLY A 71 -2.40 14.84 0.28
C GLY A 71 -1.81 15.95 1.14
N PRO A 72 -1.37 15.70 2.38
CA PRO A 72 -0.71 16.71 3.23
C PRO A 72 0.77 16.94 2.88
N LEU A 73 1.37 16.09 2.05
CA LEU A 73 2.81 16.08 1.78
C LEU A 73 3.17 16.99 0.61
N ASP A 74 4.38 17.56 0.65
CA ASP A 74 4.94 18.25 -0.50
C ASP A 74 5.24 17.23 -1.62
N PRO A 75 4.68 17.41 -2.83
CA PRO A 75 4.86 16.47 -3.94
C PRO A 75 6.32 16.32 -4.40
N ARG A 76 7.21 17.25 -4.05
CA ARG A 76 8.65 17.14 -4.34
C ARG A 76 9.34 16.09 -3.47
N HIS A 77 8.74 15.70 -2.37
CA HIS A 77 9.31 14.80 -1.36
C HIS A 77 8.61 13.43 -1.25
N VAL A 78 7.65 13.15 -2.13
CA VAL A 78 6.97 11.87 -2.21
C VAL A 78 6.78 11.46 -3.67
N ARG A 79 7.15 10.23 -4.00
CA ARG A 79 6.95 9.68 -5.34
C ARG A 79 5.79 8.69 -5.30
N VAL A 80 4.74 8.96 -6.07
CA VAL A 80 3.62 8.02 -6.25
C VAL A 80 3.74 7.39 -7.63
N VAL A 81 3.78 6.06 -7.68
CA VAL A 81 3.88 5.31 -8.93
C VAL A 81 2.73 4.32 -9.01
N GLN A 82 1.95 4.42 -10.07
CA GLN A 82 0.94 3.42 -10.40
C GLN A 82 1.50 2.44 -11.43
N PHE A 83 1.53 1.17 -11.09
CA PHE A 83 1.97 0.12 -12.01
C PHE A 83 0.78 -0.49 -12.75
N ALA A 84 0.83 -0.39 -14.07
CA ALA A 84 -0.07 -1.08 -14.99
C ALA A 84 0.61 -2.32 -15.59
N ALA A 85 -0.02 -2.97 -16.56
CA ALA A 85 0.60 -4.05 -17.32
C ALA A 85 1.97 -3.63 -17.86
N PRO A 86 2.98 -4.52 -17.85
CA PRO A 86 4.31 -4.18 -18.31
C PRO A 86 4.30 -3.88 -19.82
N THR A 87 5.09 -2.88 -20.23
CA THR A 87 5.33 -2.53 -21.63
C THR A 87 6.06 -3.67 -22.36
N ALA A 88 6.11 -3.60 -23.69
CA ALA A 88 6.86 -4.58 -24.50
C ALA A 88 8.35 -4.59 -24.14
N ASP A 89 8.94 -3.43 -23.81
CA ASP A 89 10.34 -3.34 -23.40
C ASP A 89 10.56 -3.90 -21.99
N GLU A 90 9.70 -3.56 -21.03
CA GLU A 90 9.77 -4.10 -19.66
C GLU A 90 9.66 -5.64 -19.63
N LYS A 91 8.88 -6.25 -20.56
CA LYS A 91 8.76 -7.72 -20.69
C LYS A 91 10.05 -8.41 -21.14
N ARG A 92 11.02 -7.67 -21.70
CA ARG A 92 12.34 -8.21 -22.12
C ARG A 92 13.30 -8.35 -20.93
N HIS A 93 12.94 -7.78 -19.79
CA HIS A 93 13.75 -7.75 -18.58
C HIS A 93 13.14 -8.59 -17.47
N HIS A 94 13.91 -8.83 -16.44
CA HIS A 94 13.40 -9.45 -15.22
C HIS A 94 12.27 -8.59 -14.64
N PHE A 95 11.16 -9.21 -14.19
CA PHE A 95 9.95 -8.47 -13.78
C PHE A 95 10.19 -7.46 -12.65
N LEU A 96 11.18 -7.68 -11.78
CA LEU A 96 11.55 -6.75 -10.72
C LEU A 96 12.28 -5.51 -11.23
N GLN A 97 12.85 -5.52 -12.43
CA GLN A 97 13.68 -4.42 -12.92
C GLN A 97 12.93 -3.08 -12.94
N ARG A 98 11.67 -3.08 -13.35
CA ARG A 98 10.83 -1.87 -13.42
C ARG A 98 10.52 -1.22 -12.07
N PHE A 99 10.73 -1.94 -10.97
CA PHE A 99 10.46 -1.46 -9.61
C PHE A 99 11.69 -0.83 -8.94
N TRP A 100 12.90 -1.03 -9.48
CA TRP A 100 14.13 -0.42 -8.93
C TRP A 100 14.20 1.10 -9.12
N PRO A 101 13.94 1.68 -10.32
CA PRO A 101 14.13 3.11 -10.55
C PRO A 101 13.25 4.04 -9.68
N PRO A 102 12.03 3.67 -9.27
CA PRO A 102 11.20 4.49 -8.41
C PRO A 102 11.44 4.32 -6.90
N LEU A 103 12.36 3.46 -6.47
CA LEU A 103 12.65 3.28 -5.05
C LEU A 103 13.14 4.57 -4.40
N PRO A 104 12.80 4.80 -3.11
CA PRO A 104 13.28 5.96 -2.38
C PRO A 104 14.72 5.76 -1.92
N GLY A 105 15.51 6.83 -1.89
CA GLY A 105 16.75 6.89 -1.15
C GLY A 105 16.52 7.38 0.29
N TRP A 106 17.58 7.49 1.08
CA TRP A 106 17.54 8.05 2.43
C TRP A 106 16.85 9.42 2.47
N GLY A 107 15.99 9.62 3.45
CA GLY A 107 15.12 10.79 3.55
C GLY A 107 13.97 10.83 2.53
N GLY A 108 13.85 9.83 1.64
CA GLY A 108 12.82 9.75 0.60
C GLY A 108 11.62 8.90 0.97
N MET A 109 10.53 9.07 0.21
CA MET A 109 9.31 8.27 0.31
C MET A 109 8.77 7.92 -1.07
N ALA A 110 8.46 6.64 -1.28
CA ALA A 110 7.73 6.18 -2.45
C ALA A 110 6.46 5.43 -2.06
N VAL A 111 5.42 5.59 -2.88
CA VAL A 111 4.12 4.89 -2.73
C VAL A 111 3.82 4.17 -4.03
N PHE A 112 3.67 2.86 -3.96
CA PHE A 112 3.33 2.02 -5.10
C PHE A 112 1.85 1.67 -5.08
N ASP A 113 1.09 2.11 -6.10
CA ASP A 113 -0.28 1.65 -6.37
C ASP A 113 -0.20 0.46 -7.32
N ARG A 114 -0.40 -0.74 -6.78
CA ARG A 114 0.02 -2.03 -7.31
C ARG A 114 1.56 -2.15 -7.30
N SER A 115 2.06 -3.37 -7.45
CA SER A 115 3.48 -3.61 -7.25
C SER A 115 3.96 -4.87 -7.96
N TYR A 116 5.17 -5.31 -7.60
CA TYR A 116 5.77 -6.58 -8.03
C TYR A 116 4.93 -7.81 -7.62
N TYR A 117 4.03 -7.66 -6.67
CA TYR A 117 3.09 -8.72 -6.29
C TYR A 117 2.09 -9.08 -7.39
N GLY A 118 1.93 -8.22 -8.42
CA GLY A 118 1.18 -8.57 -9.62
C GLY A 118 1.63 -9.88 -10.26
N ARG A 119 2.93 -10.25 -10.16
CA ARG A 119 3.49 -11.51 -10.68
C ARG A 119 2.82 -12.75 -10.06
N VAL A 120 2.57 -12.72 -8.75
CA VAL A 120 1.97 -13.84 -8.01
C VAL A 120 0.46 -13.70 -7.81
N LEU A 121 -0.14 -12.59 -8.25
CA LEU A 121 -1.58 -12.32 -8.23
C LEU A 121 -2.15 -12.32 -9.65
N VAL A 122 -2.31 -11.17 -10.27
CA VAL A 122 -2.97 -11.04 -11.57
C VAL A 122 -2.27 -11.82 -12.67
N GLU A 123 -0.94 -11.82 -12.74
CA GLU A 123 -0.21 -12.52 -13.77
C GLU A 123 -0.32 -14.06 -13.63
N ARG A 124 -0.37 -14.55 -12.38
CA ARG A 124 -0.64 -15.95 -12.06
C ARG A 124 -2.07 -16.34 -12.44
N VAL A 125 -3.07 -15.61 -11.94
CA VAL A 125 -4.48 -15.97 -12.08
C VAL A 125 -4.97 -15.83 -13.53
N GLU A 126 -4.46 -14.83 -14.24
CA GLU A 126 -4.82 -14.61 -15.66
C GLU A 126 -3.94 -15.41 -16.64
N GLY A 127 -2.96 -16.15 -16.15
CA GLY A 127 -2.07 -16.95 -16.99
C GLY A 127 -1.08 -16.12 -17.81
N PHE A 128 -0.74 -14.90 -17.35
CA PHE A 128 0.27 -14.06 -18.02
C PHE A 128 1.69 -14.45 -17.64
N ALA A 129 1.85 -15.14 -16.50
CA ALA A 129 3.09 -15.78 -16.09
C ALA A 129 2.89 -17.30 -16.08
N SER A 130 3.89 -18.04 -16.56
CA SER A 130 3.93 -19.50 -16.45
C SER A 130 4.05 -19.92 -14.98
N GLU A 131 3.73 -21.18 -14.69
CA GLU A 131 3.84 -21.72 -13.35
C GLU A 131 5.26 -21.59 -12.79
N ALA A 132 6.27 -21.91 -13.57
CA ALA A 132 7.67 -21.76 -13.16
C ALA A 132 8.03 -20.31 -12.84
N GLU A 133 7.46 -19.33 -13.55
CA GLU A 133 7.73 -17.91 -13.33
C GLU A 133 7.08 -17.38 -12.03
N TRP A 134 5.80 -17.68 -11.78
CA TRP A 134 5.17 -17.18 -10.56
C TRP A 134 5.59 -17.98 -9.32
N GLN A 135 5.94 -19.27 -9.46
CA GLN A 135 6.45 -20.06 -8.32
C GLN A 135 7.79 -19.52 -7.79
N ARG A 136 8.75 -19.24 -8.67
CA ARG A 136 10.05 -18.67 -8.24
C ARG A 136 9.92 -17.23 -7.74
N ALA A 137 8.91 -16.47 -8.23
CA ALA A 137 8.75 -15.07 -7.90
C ALA A 137 8.54 -14.81 -6.40
N TYR A 138 8.02 -15.75 -5.64
CA TYR A 138 7.90 -15.59 -4.19
C TYR A 138 9.27 -15.40 -3.51
N ASP A 139 10.25 -16.22 -3.89
CA ASP A 139 11.61 -16.13 -3.33
C ASP A 139 12.35 -14.91 -3.89
N GLU A 140 12.14 -14.58 -5.16
CA GLU A 140 12.71 -13.38 -5.79
C GLU A 140 12.18 -12.09 -5.14
N ILE A 141 10.87 -12.02 -4.85
CA ILE A 141 10.26 -10.90 -4.12
C ILE A 141 10.79 -10.82 -2.69
N ALA A 142 10.85 -11.95 -1.99
CA ALA A 142 11.35 -11.98 -0.63
C ALA A 142 12.82 -11.55 -0.55
N GLY A 143 13.66 -11.98 -1.50
CA GLY A 143 15.05 -11.55 -1.62
C GLY A 143 15.20 -10.07 -1.94
N PHE A 144 14.35 -9.54 -2.83
CA PHE A 144 14.29 -8.12 -3.19
C PHE A 144 13.94 -7.26 -1.96
N GLU A 145 12.88 -7.62 -1.23
CA GLU A 145 12.47 -6.91 -0.01
C GLU A 145 13.52 -7.01 1.10
N GLN A 146 14.15 -8.17 1.25
CA GLN A 146 15.23 -8.37 2.22
C GLN A 146 16.43 -7.47 1.90
N SER A 147 16.87 -7.40 0.65
CA SER A 147 17.96 -6.52 0.23
C SER A 147 17.67 -5.05 0.50
N LEU A 148 16.43 -4.59 0.24
CA LEU A 148 16.01 -3.23 0.55
C LEU A 148 16.00 -2.96 2.05
N HIS A 149 15.54 -3.93 2.85
CA HIS A 149 15.52 -3.82 4.31
C HIS A 149 16.93 -3.73 4.89
N GLU A 150 17.87 -4.56 4.40
CA GLU A 150 19.27 -4.54 4.82
C GLU A 150 19.98 -3.23 4.49
N GLU A 151 19.59 -2.56 3.38
CA GLU A 151 20.02 -1.21 3.03
C GLU A 151 19.29 -0.09 3.81
N GLY A 152 18.43 -0.47 4.76
CA GLY A 152 17.72 0.44 5.67
C GLY A 152 16.33 0.87 5.23
N THR A 153 15.82 0.38 4.09
CA THR A 153 14.47 0.76 3.64
C THR A 153 13.40 0.18 4.56
N THR A 154 12.53 1.03 5.05
CA THR A 154 11.30 0.63 5.73
C THR A 154 10.24 0.31 4.69
N ILE A 155 9.75 -0.94 4.68
CA ILE A 155 8.74 -1.40 3.74
C ILE A 155 7.43 -1.61 4.47
N VAL A 156 6.36 -0.91 4.05
CA VAL A 156 5.00 -1.05 4.57
C VAL A 156 4.13 -1.65 3.49
N LYS A 157 3.68 -2.88 3.68
CA LYS A 157 2.81 -3.58 2.72
C LYS A 157 1.38 -3.59 3.22
N LEU A 158 0.47 -3.08 2.41
CA LEU A 158 -0.94 -2.91 2.74
C LEU A 158 -1.82 -3.69 1.76
N TRP A 159 -2.64 -4.58 2.28
CA TRP A 159 -3.71 -5.21 1.53
C TRP A 159 -5.07 -4.63 1.96
N LEU A 160 -5.80 -3.98 1.06
CA LEU A 160 -7.14 -3.45 1.34
C LEU A 160 -8.20 -4.53 1.06
N GLN A 161 -8.76 -5.07 2.16
CA GLN A 161 -9.71 -6.17 2.13
C GLN A 161 -11.16 -5.66 2.13
N ILE A 162 -11.95 -6.15 1.18
CA ILE A 162 -13.41 -5.97 1.14
C ILE A 162 -14.09 -7.31 0.79
N SER A 163 -15.34 -7.45 1.20
CA SER A 163 -16.17 -8.58 0.82
C SER A 163 -16.50 -8.58 -0.67
N ASP A 164 -16.91 -9.72 -1.19
CA ASP A 164 -17.42 -9.85 -2.54
C ASP A 164 -18.66 -8.98 -2.77
N GLU A 165 -19.53 -8.93 -1.78
CA GLU A 165 -20.75 -8.12 -1.84
C GLU A 165 -20.45 -6.62 -1.94
N GLU A 166 -19.55 -6.10 -1.10
CA GLU A 166 -19.16 -4.68 -1.16
C GLU A 166 -18.43 -4.36 -2.46
N GLN A 167 -17.60 -5.26 -2.99
CA GLN A 167 -16.96 -5.07 -4.29
C GLN A 167 -18.01 -4.90 -5.39
N ARG A 168 -18.99 -5.80 -5.48
CA ARG A 168 -20.08 -5.73 -6.45
C ARG A 168 -20.86 -4.43 -6.33
N LYS A 169 -21.25 -4.06 -5.11
CA LYS A 169 -21.96 -2.81 -4.82
C LYS A 169 -21.17 -1.57 -5.29
N ARG A 170 -19.85 -1.59 -5.12
CA ARG A 170 -18.99 -0.49 -5.59
C ARG A 170 -18.87 -0.46 -7.10
N PHE A 171 -18.84 -1.59 -7.78
CA PHE A 171 -18.85 -1.68 -9.24
C PHE A 171 -20.16 -1.12 -9.80
N GLU A 172 -21.30 -1.55 -9.29
CA GLU A 172 -22.61 -1.05 -9.69
C GLU A 172 -22.74 0.48 -9.48
N LYS A 173 -22.19 0.99 -8.37
CA LYS A 173 -22.17 2.44 -8.13
C LYS A 173 -21.25 3.18 -9.10
N ARG A 174 -20.10 2.60 -9.49
CA ARG A 174 -19.21 3.19 -10.51
C ARG A 174 -19.88 3.22 -11.88
N ALA A 175 -20.58 2.15 -12.28
CA ALA A 175 -21.30 2.06 -13.55
C ALA A 175 -22.34 3.16 -13.71
N LYS A 176 -22.95 3.62 -12.61
CA LYS A 176 -23.97 4.68 -12.59
C LYS A 176 -23.41 6.10 -12.50
N ASP A 177 -22.11 6.28 -12.27
CA ASP A 177 -21.49 7.60 -12.08
C ASP A 177 -20.63 7.95 -13.32
N PRO A 178 -21.07 8.91 -14.16
CA PRO A 178 -20.34 9.28 -15.39
C PRO A 178 -18.88 9.69 -15.15
N LEU A 179 -18.58 10.24 -13.97
CA LEU A 179 -17.22 10.65 -13.60
C LEU A 179 -16.37 9.50 -13.08
N LYS A 180 -16.94 8.28 -12.97
CA LYS A 180 -16.24 7.08 -12.45
C LYS A 180 -16.34 5.86 -13.37
N GLN A 181 -17.18 5.91 -14.40
CA GLN A 181 -17.33 4.82 -15.37
C GLN A 181 -15.98 4.41 -16.00
N TRP A 182 -15.12 5.37 -16.30
CA TRP A 182 -13.79 5.12 -16.85
C TRP A 182 -12.87 4.27 -15.96
N LYS A 183 -13.25 4.08 -14.67
CA LYS A 183 -12.54 3.22 -13.70
C LYS A 183 -13.09 1.80 -13.66
N LEU A 184 -14.11 1.51 -14.44
CA LEU A 184 -14.73 0.20 -14.49
C LEU A 184 -14.51 -0.36 -15.90
N THR A 185 -13.83 -1.47 -15.98
CA THR A 185 -13.51 -2.16 -17.23
C THR A 185 -14.10 -3.57 -17.22
N ASP A 186 -14.17 -4.20 -18.38
CA ASP A 186 -14.56 -5.61 -18.48
C ASP A 186 -13.59 -6.54 -17.73
N GLU A 187 -12.35 -6.09 -17.57
CA GLU A 187 -11.34 -6.78 -16.78
C GLU A 187 -11.71 -6.84 -15.29
N ASP A 188 -12.26 -5.78 -14.72
CA ASP A 188 -12.72 -5.76 -13.32
C ASP A 188 -13.78 -6.84 -13.07
N TRP A 189 -14.75 -7.01 -13.98
CA TRP A 189 -15.79 -8.04 -13.89
C TRP A 189 -15.22 -9.44 -14.05
N ARG A 190 -14.34 -9.66 -15.02
CA ARG A 190 -13.65 -10.94 -15.24
C ARG A 190 -12.81 -11.33 -14.03
N ASN A 191 -12.05 -10.41 -13.45
CA ASN A 191 -11.25 -10.65 -12.24
C ASN A 191 -12.14 -11.06 -11.06
N ARG A 192 -13.33 -10.44 -10.95
CA ARG A 192 -14.29 -10.77 -9.91
C ARG A 192 -14.84 -12.20 -10.07
N GLU A 193 -15.11 -12.66 -11.29
CA GLU A 193 -15.54 -14.05 -11.54
C GLU A 193 -14.49 -15.09 -11.10
N LYS A 194 -13.21 -14.71 -11.14
CA LYS A 194 -12.09 -15.54 -10.69
C LYS A 194 -11.72 -15.35 -9.22
N ARG A 195 -12.56 -14.67 -8.43
CA ARG A 195 -12.27 -14.35 -7.03
C ARG A 195 -11.75 -15.53 -6.21
N PRO A 196 -12.28 -16.76 -6.28
CA PRO A 196 -11.74 -17.91 -5.54
C PRO A 196 -10.28 -18.22 -5.88
N LEU A 197 -9.87 -18.06 -7.15
CA LEU A 197 -8.48 -18.26 -7.57
C LEU A 197 -7.56 -17.15 -7.03
N TYR A 198 -8.07 -15.91 -7.00
CA TYR A 198 -7.35 -14.79 -6.39
C TYR A 198 -7.21 -14.98 -4.88
N GLU A 199 -8.24 -15.47 -4.17
CA GLU A 199 -8.18 -15.74 -2.73
C GLU A 199 -7.14 -16.80 -2.41
N GLN A 200 -7.07 -17.89 -3.21
CA GLN A 200 -6.02 -18.89 -3.07
C GLN A 200 -4.62 -18.29 -3.30
N ALA A 201 -4.45 -17.48 -4.36
CA ALA A 201 -3.17 -16.83 -4.65
C ALA A 201 -2.74 -15.86 -3.55
N LEU A 202 -3.71 -15.13 -2.94
CA LEU A 202 -3.50 -14.22 -1.83
C LEU A 202 -3.05 -14.93 -0.55
N GLU A 203 -3.71 -16.00 -0.16
CA GLU A 203 -3.32 -16.75 1.03
C GLU A 203 -1.90 -17.32 0.88
N GLU A 204 -1.57 -17.83 -0.31
CA GLU A 204 -0.20 -18.29 -0.59
C GLU A 204 0.79 -17.12 -0.59
N MET A 205 0.43 -15.97 -1.14
CA MET A 205 1.25 -14.76 -1.09
C MET A 205 1.56 -14.36 0.35
N PHE A 206 0.56 -14.28 1.21
CA PHE A 206 0.79 -13.97 2.62
C PHE A 206 1.66 -15.02 3.28
N ALA A 207 1.37 -16.32 3.10
CA ALA A 207 2.14 -17.39 3.72
C ALA A 207 3.62 -17.37 3.34
N ARG A 208 3.95 -17.01 2.09
CA ARG A 208 5.32 -17.06 1.57
C ARG A 208 6.09 -15.75 1.68
N THR A 209 5.39 -14.61 1.79
CA THR A 209 6.04 -13.28 1.75
C THR A 209 5.77 -12.39 2.97
N ASP A 210 5.01 -12.87 3.96
CA ASP A 210 4.87 -12.14 5.23
C ASP A 210 6.09 -12.40 6.11
N ARG A 211 7.06 -11.50 6.07
CA ARG A 211 8.35 -11.63 6.75
C ARG A 211 8.61 -10.43 7.65
N PRO A 212 9.42 -10.59 8.74
CA PRO A 212 9.73 -9.47 9.64
C PRO A 212 10.32 -8.25 8.96
N ALA A 213 11.11 -8.44 7.90
CA ALA A 213 11.72 -7.35 7.11
C ALA A 213 10.67 -6.51 6.35
N ALA A 214 9.56 -7.14 5.96
CA ALA A 214 8.48 -6.49 5.22
C ALA A 214 7.14 -7.19 5.51
N PRO A 215 6.49 -6.90 6.66
CA PRO A 215 5.25 -7.56 7.04
C PRO A 215 4.05 -7.03 6.24
N TRP A 216 3.07 -7.91 6.02
CA TRP A 216 1.79 -7.54 5.47
C TRP A 216 0.83 -7.03 6.55
N THR A 217 0.17 -5.92 6.28
CA THR A 217 -0.99 -5.46 7.06
C THR A 217 -2.25 -5.54 6.21
N VAL A 218 -3.21 -6.36 6.65
CA VAL A 218 -4.54 -6.44 6.03
C VAL A 218 -5.43 -5.36 6.65
N ILE A 219 -5.91 -4.45 5.82
CA ILE A 219 -6.75 -3.31 6.23
C ILE A 219 -8.20 -3.62 5.88
N PRO A 220 -9.11 -3.76 6.86
CA PRO A 220 -10.56 -3.80 6.62
C PRO A 220 -11.01 -2.54 5.88
N ALA A 221 -11.60 -2.69 4.69
CA ALA A 221 -11.89 -1.56 3.82
C ALA A 221 -13.36 -1.45 3.39
N GLU A 222 -14.28 -2.15 4.07
CA GLU A 222 -15.72 -1.95 3.95
C GLU A 222 -16.08 -0.49 4.25
N SER A 223 -15.67 0.01 5.42
CA SER A 223 -15.74 1.43 5.74
C SER A 223 -14.55 2.18 5.18
N LYS A 224 -14.80 3.04 4.19
CA LYS A 224 -13.74 3.89 3.62
C LYS A 224 -13.17 4.90 4.64
N ALA A 225 -13.97 5.32 5.61
CA ALA A 225 -13.53 6.22 6.68
C ALA A 225 -12.50 5.49 7.55
N TYR A 226 -12.85 4.30 8.02
CA TYR A 226 -11.95 3.45 8.81
C TYR A 226 -10.65 3.13 8.05
N ALA A 227 -10.76 2.60 6.82
CA ALA A 227 -9.59 2.19 6.05
C ALA A 227 -8.58 3.31 5.84
N ARG A 228 -9.04 4.54 5.58
CA ARG A 228 -8.15 5.70 5.39
C ARG A 228 -7.38 6.05 6.65
N VAL A 229 -8.03 6.00 7.80
CA VAL A 229 -7.39 6.23 9.11
C VAL A 229 -6.41 5.12 9.40
N ALA A 230 -6.82 3.86 9.30
CA ALA A 230 -5.99 2.70 9.57
C ALA A 230 -4.73 2.65 8.69
N VAL A 231 -4.82 3.04 7.41
CA VAL A 231 -3.66 3.17 6.52
C VAL A 231 -2.66 4.18 7.05
N LEU A 232 -3.11 5.38 7.46
CA LEU A 232 -2.20 6.41 7.97
C LEU A 232 -1.60 6.01 9.32
N GLU A 233 -2.39 5.44 10.22
CA GLU A 233 -1.91 4.94 11.52
C GLU A 233 -0.81 3.87 11.33
N THR A 234 -1.03 2.93 10.40
CA THR A 234 -0.03 1.88 10.08
C THR A 234 1.26 2.48 9.54
N VAL A 235 1.15 3.41 8.58
CA VAL A 235 2.33 4.05 7.97
C VAL A 235 3.08 4.90 9.01
N ASN A 236 2.38 5.69 9.80
CA ASN A 236 3.00 6.53 10.84
C ASN A 236 3.71 5.70 11.90
N ALA A 237 3.09 4.62 12.36
CA ALA A 237 3.72 3.71 13.34
C ALA A 237 4.98 3.04 12.77
N ALA A 238 4.97 2.65 11.50
CA ALA A 238 6.13 2.08 10.83
C ALA A 238 7.28 3.09 10.72
N ILE A 239 6.98 4.35 10.34
CA ILE A 239 7.97 5.43 10.28
C ILE A 239 8.60 5.66 11.65
N GLU A 240 7.79 5.79 12.70
CA GLU A 240 8.30 6.02 14.05
C GLU A 240 9.17 4.88 14.55
N THR A 241 8.77 3.63 14.29
CA THR A 241 9.55 2.46 14.64
C THR A 241 10.90 2.48 13.93
N ALA A 242 10.90 2.75 12.64
CA ALA A 242 12.12 2.83 11.85
C ALA A 242 13.03 3.98 12.33
N MET A 243 12.48 5.17 12.56
CA MET A 243 13.26 6.30 13.06
C MET A 243 13.97 5.98 14.39
N ARG A 244 13.24 5.38 15.34
CA ARG A 244 13.83 4.96 16.63
C ARG A 244 14.95 3.94 16.46
N ALA A 245 14.80 2.98 15.52
CA ALA A 245 15.85 1.98 15.22
C ALA A 245 17.14 2.65 14.72
N TYR A 246 17.04 3.83 14.09
CA TYR A 246 18.18 4.63 13.65
C TYR A 246 18.55 5.75 14.64
N GLY A 247 18.06 5.69 15.88
CA GLY A 247 18.38 6.67 16.93
C GLY A 247 17.85 8.07 16.63
N ILE A 248 16.71 8.16 15.94
CA ILE A 248 15.99 9.41 15.66
C ILE A 248 14.69 9.38 16.46
N ASP A 249 14.56 10.25 17.47
CA ASP A 249 13.33 10.36 18.23
C ASP A 249 12.26 11.08 17.42
N PRO A 250 11.10 10.45 17.15
CA PRO A 250 10.01 11.08 16.42
C PRO A 250 9.49 12.32 17.14
N ILE A 251 9.35 13.42 16.42
CA ILE A 251 8.79 14.66 16.95
C ILE A 251 7.29 14.47 17.21
N SER A 252 6.87 14.72 18.44
CA SER A 252 5.45 14.82 18.83
C SER A 252 5.00 16.26 18.70
N PHE A 253 3.97 16.50 17.89
CA PHE A 253 3.28 17.80 17.90
C PHE A 253 2.00 17.66 18.72
N PRO A 254 1.81 18.47 19.76
CA PRO A 254 0.55 18.48 20.48
C PRO A 254 -0.59 18.83 19.51
N ASP A 255 -1.71 18.16 19.66
CA ASP A 255 -2.93 18.59 18.98
C ASP A 255 -3.15 20.08 19.27
N ARG A 256 -3.24 20.89 18.23
CA ARG A 256 -3.74 22.24 18.41
C ARG A 256 -5.21 22.09 18.82
N GLU A 257 -5.47 22.13 20.12
CA GLU A 257 -6.81 22.38 20.60
C GLU A 257 -7.32 23.64 19.87
N GLY A 258 -8.50 23.53 19.30
CA GLY A 258 -9.05 24.51 18.36
C GLY A 258 -8.98 25.95 18.90
N LYS A 259 -8.47 26.82 18.07
CA LYS A 259 -8.80 28.26 18.11
C LYS A 259 -9.85 28.52 17.07
#